data_7d6be099cbaf50d38ab543dddda7e1f9
#
_entry.id   7d6be099cbaf50d38ab543dddda7e1f9
#
_cell.length_a   1.000
_cell.length_b   1.000
_cell.length_c   1.000
_cell.angle_alpha   90.00
_cell.angle_beta   90.00
_cell.angle_gamma   90.00
#
_symmetry.space_group_name_H-M   'P 1'
#
loop_
_entity.id
_entity.type
_entity.pdbx_description
1 polymer ?
#
loop_
_entity_poly.entity_id
_entity_poly.type
_entity_poly.pdbx_seq_one_letter_code
_entity_poly.pdbx_strand_id
1 'polypeptide(L)'
;MVAITDVPSILNDNNGNVRKWGTQLLAIADYSTAMPDPFFDTATNKPNQLPEGFKVMGYISTDGAKMSRSIESADTSAVQDLDPVRSDITGRIRTLQLTFLEMNAWVKALAHGLPVSQWPANKDEGFEFTLSLIHI
;
A
#
# COMPACT_ATOMS: atom_id res chain seq x y z
N MET A 1 -12.50 36.78 -27.16
CA MET A 1 -11.47 36.50 -26.12
C MET A 1 -12.00 36.99 -24.79
N VAL A 2 -12.27 36.11 -23.89
CA VAL A 2 -12.66 36.47 -22.52
C VAL A 2 -11.39 36.84 -21.78
N ALA A 3 -11.30 38.10 -21.31
CA ALA A 3 -10.18 38.51 -20.49
C ALA A 3 -10.26 37.76 -19.13
N ILE A 4 -9.26 37.00 -18.80
CA ILE A 4 -9.14 36.37 -17.50
C ILE A 4 -8.67 37.43 -16.51
N THR A 5 -9.59 37.92 -15.71
CA THR A 5 -9.38 39.06 -14.79
C THR A 5 -9.06 38.60 -13.37
N ASP A 6 -9.15 37.27 -13.09
CA ASP A 6 -9.00 36.73 -11.74
C ASP A 6 -8.18 35.43 -11.76
N VAL A 7 -7.12 35.40 -10.98
CA VAL A 7 -6.23 34.21 -10.81
C VAL A 7 -6.98 32.96 -10.38
N PRO A 8 -7.97 33.01 -9.44
CA PRO A 8 -8.77 31.85 -9.08
C PRO A 8 -9.52 31.19 -10.25
N SER A 9 -9.91 31.96 -11.25
CA SER A 9 -10.62 31.41 -12.42
C SER A 9 -9.69 30.60 -13.35
N ILE A 10 -8.40 30.87 -13.29
CA ILE A 10 -7.38 30.17 -14.11
C ILE A 10 -6.95 28.88 -13.44
N LEU A 11 -6.89 28.86 -12.11
CA LEU A 11 -6.37 27.72 -11.33
C LEU A 11 -7.25 26.48 -11.47
N ASN A 12 -8.51 26.64 -11.87
CA ASN A 12 -9.45 25.52 -11.98
C ASN A 12 -9.48 24.63 -10.74
N ASP A 13 -9.27 25.24 -9.58
CA ASP A 13 -9.23 24.56 -8.29
C ASP A 13 -10.65 24.30 -7.78
N ASN A 14 -10.79 23.20 -7.04
CA ASN A 14 -12.04 22.83 -6.39
C ASN A 14 -11.77 22.38 -4.97
N ASN A 15 -12.08 23.22 -4.00
CA ASN A 15 -11.92 22.91 -2.58
C ASN A 15 -12.71 21.67 -2.14
N GLY A 16 -13.81 21.36 -2.84
CA GLY A 16 -14.58 20.13 -2.60
C GLY A 16 -13.80 18.84 -2.88
N ASN A 17 -12.77 18.92 -3.72
CA ASN A 17 -11.89 17.79 -4.03
C ASN A 17 -10.74 17.65 -3.02
N VAL A 18 -10.51 18.67 -2.20
CA VAL A 18 -9.50 18.60 -1.15
C VAL A 18 -10.04 17.77 -0.01
N ARG A 19 -9.52 16.56 0.15
CA ARG A 19 -9.89 15.65 1.22
C ARG A 19 -8.80 15.61 2.26
N LYS A 20 -9.14 15.91 3.51
CA LYS A 20 -8.25 15.65 4.63
C LYS A 20 -8.34 14.17 4.97
N TRP A 21 -7.23 13.47 4.90
CA TRP A 21 -7.13 12.10 5.39
C TRP A 21 -7.36 12.12 6.91
N GLY A 22 -8.40 11.44 7.33
CA GLY A 22 -8.70 11.24 8.74
C GLY A 22 -7.93 10.04 9.30
N THR A 23 -8.63 9.21 10.04
CA THR A 23 -8.06 7.98 10.58
C THR A 23 -7.79 7.00 9.45
N GLN A 24 -6.55 6.52 9.36
CA GLN A 24 -6.15 5.46 8.46
C GLN A 24 -6.07 4.14 9.21
N LEU A 25 -6.50 3.08 8.58
CA LEU A 25 -6.29 1.73 9.08
C LEU A 25 -5.58 0.88 8.01
N LEU A 26 -4.76 -0.03 8.46
CA LEU A 26 -4.12 -1.02 7.63
C LEU A 26 -4.67 -2.39 7.99
N ALA A 27 -5.22 -3.08 7.01
CA ALA A 27 -5.66 -4.46 7.15
C ALA A 27 -4.94 -5.35 6.15
N ILE A 28 -4.55 -6.53 6.58
CA ILE A 28 -3.84 -7.51 5.76
C ILE A 28 -4.67 -8.80 5.74
N ALA A 29 -4.75 -9.41 4.57
CA ALA A 29 -5.42 -10.69 4.35
C ALA A 29 -4.61 -11.54 3.38
N ASP A 30 -4.90 -12.83 3.33
CA ASP A 30 -4.37 -13.71 2.28
C ASP A 30 -4.87 -13.28 0.90
N TYR A 31 -4.06 -13.55 -0.11
CA TYR A 31 -4.38 -13.20 -1.51
C TYR A 31 -5.71 -13.77 -1.99
N SER A 32 -6.12 -14.92 -1.48
CA SER A 32 -7.38 -15.58 -1.83
C SER A 32 -8.62 -14.98 -1.16
N THR A 33 -8.44 -14.05 -0.21
CA THR A 33 -9.56 -13.42 0.50
C THR A 33 -10.28 -12.44 -0.42
N ALA A 34 -11.60 -12.58 -0.50
CA ALA A 34 -12.41 -11.68 -1.33
C ALA A 34 -12.35 -10.25 -0.80
N MET A 35 -12.13 -9.30 -1.70
CA MET A 35 -12.18 -7.88 -1.37
C MET A 35 -13.62 -7.43 -1.13
N PRO A 36 -13.86 -6.52 -0.17
CA PRO A 36 -15.18 -5.94 0.00
C PRO A 36 -15.57 -5.11 -1.23
N ASP A 37 -16.76 -5.37 -1.74
CA ASP A 37 -17.32 -4.62 -2.87
C ASP A 37 -18.79 -4.28 -2.54
N PRO A 38 -19.13 -3.00 -2.43
CA PRO A 38 -18.26 -1.83 -2.46
C PRO A 38 -17.47 -1.59 -1.16
N PHE A 39 -16.38 -0.84 -1.24
CA PHE A 39 -15.58 -0.46 -0.06
C PHE A 39 -16.31 0.49 0.88
N PHE A 40 -17.19 1.31 0.32
CA PHE A 40 -17.96 2.31 1.06
C PHE A 40 -19.44 2.14 0.80
N ASP A 41 -20.22 2.31 1.84
CA ASP A 41 -21.67 2.47 1.72
C ASP A 41 -21.96 3.86 1.11
N THR A 42 -22.57 3.87 -0.05
CA THR A 42 -22.91 5.12 -0.78
C THR A 42 -23.94 5.98 -0.06
N ALA A 43 -24.78 5.38 0.78
CA ALA A 43 -25.82 6.10 1.52
C ALA A 43 -25.25 6.81 2.76
N THR A 44 -24.35 6.17 3.48
CA THR A 44 -23.80 6.69 4.74
C THR A 44 -22.40 7.28 4.60
N ASN A 45 -21.75 7.07 3.46
CA ASN A 45 -20.37 7.45 3.20
C ASN A 45 -19.35 6.87 4.23
N LYS A 46 -19.70 5.77 4.84
CA LYS A 46 -18.86 5.06 5.80
C LYS A 46 -18.23 3.83 5.14
N PRO A 47 -17.04 3.42 5.57
CA PRO A 47 -16.45 2.18 5.09
C PRO A 47 -17.31 0.99 5.48
N ASN A 48 -17.47 0.04 4.56
CA ASN A 48 -18.14 -1.22 4.82
C ASN A 48 -17.29 -2.10 5.76
N GLN A 49 -17.96 -3.00 6.46
CA GLN A 49 -17.29 -3.95 7.32
C GLN A 49 -16.36 -4.85 6.48
N LEU A 50 -15.13 -5.03 6.96
CA LEU A 50 -14.19 -5.92 6.32
C LEU A 50 -14.65 -7.38 6.44
N PRO A 51 -14.52 -8.19 5.37
CA PRO A 51 -14.80 -9.63 5.44
C PRO A 51 -13.92 -10.36 6.44
N GLU A 52 -14.33 -11.53 6.85
CA GLU A 52 -13.49 -12.43 7.64
C GLU A 52 -12.17 -12.73 6.89
N GLY A 53 -11.09 -12.82 7.63
CA GLY A 53 -9.75 -13.01 7.08
C GLY A 53 -8.91 -11.74 6.99
N PHE A 54 -9.50 -10.57 7.07
CA PHE A 54 -8.77 -9.31 7.18
C PHE A 54 -8.31 -9.08 8.63
N LYS A 55 -7.02 -8.89 8.81
CA LYS A 55 -6.39 -8.60 10.10
C LYS A 55 -6.01 -7.13 10.16
N VAL A 56 -6.65 -6.36 11.03
CA VAL A 56 -6.31 -4.95 11.25
C VAL A 56 -5.09 -4.86 12.14
N MET A 57 -4.03 -4.23 11.64
CA MET A 57 -2.68 -4.31 12.21
C MET A 57 -2.45 -3.41 13.43
N GLY A 58 -3.39 -2.53 13.77
CA GLY A 58 -3.24 -1.57 14.86
C GLY A 58 -2.61 -0.25 14.40
N TYR A 59 -1.89 0.42 15.30
CA TYR A 59 -1.34 1.74 15.03
C TYR A 59 -0.17 1.72 14.05
N ILE A 60 -0.26 2.58 13.06
CA ILE A 60 0.82 2.86 12.10
C ILE A 60 1.34 4.27 12.30
N SER A 61 2.57 4.54 11.84
CA SER A 61 3.17 5.87 11.89
C SER A 61 2.34 6.90 11.11
N THR A 62 2.42 8.16 11.55
CA THR A 62 1.81 9.31 10.86
C THR A 62 2.30 9.49 9.42
N ASP A 63 3.46 8.93 9.09
CA ASP A 63 3.98 8.91 7.71
C ASP A 63 3.13 8.03 6.78
N GLY A 64 2.31 7.15 7.33
CA GLY A 64 1.45 6.26 6.57
C GLY A 64 2.21 5.20 5.76
N ALA A 65 1.55 4.72 4.71
CA ALA A 65 2.14 3.78 3.77
C ALA A 65 2.86 4.53 2.64
N LYS A 66 4.13 4.21 2.41
CA LYS A 66 4.90 4.74 1.28
C LYS A 66 5.04 3.67 0.23
N MET A 67 4.58 3.97 -0.97
CA MET A 67 4.73 3.08 -2.13
C MET A 67 5.72 3.68 -3.10
N SER A 68 6.73 2.92 -3.46
CA SER A 68 7.68 3.28 -4.52
C SER A 68 7.62 2.28 -5.66
N ARG A 69 7.92 2.77 -6.85
CA ARG A 69 8.01 1.96 -8.05
C ARG A 69 9.32 2.27 -8.75
N SER A 70 10.11 1.26 -8.99
CA SER A 70 11.31 1.33 -9.83
C SER A 70 11.09 0.55 -11.11
N ILE A 71 11.56 1.12 -12.21
CA ILE A 71 11.54 0.47 -13.52
C ILE A 71 12.99 0.36 -13.97
N GLU A 72 13.41 -0.83 -14.29
CA GLU A 72 14.71 -1.11 -14.88
C GLU A 72 14.55 -1.24 -16.39
N SER A 73 15.39 -0.56 -17.14
CA SER A 73 15.44 -0.65 -18.61
C SER A 73 16.84 -1.02 -19.08
N ALA A 74 16.91 -1.77 -20.14
CA ALA A 74 18.13 -2.02 -20.88
C ALA A 74 18.05 -1.29 -22.20
N ASP A 75 19.05 -0.46 -22.46
CA ASP A 75 19.17 0.33 -23.68
C ASP A 75 20.20 -0.29 -24.62
N THR A 76 19.81 -0.42 -25.88
CA THR A 76 20.71 -0.86 -26.95
C THR A 76 21.12 0.34 -27.76
N SER A 77 22.42 0.65 -27.74
CA SER A 77 23.00 1.75 -28.49
C SER A 77 23.69 1.26 -29.77
N ALA A 78 23.63 2.06 -30.81
CA ALA A 78 24.36 1.84 -32.05
C ALA A 78 25.47 2.87 -32.19
N VAL A 79 26.57 2.50 -32.86
CA VAL A 79 27.72 3.42 -33.08
C VAL A 79 27.33 4.61 -33.93
N GLN A 80 26.32 4.47 -34.78
CA GLN A 80 25.86 5.48 -35.72
C GLN A 80 24.85 6.47 -35.10
N ASP A 81 24.37 6.20 -33.90
CA ASP A 81 23.36 7.05 -33.27
C ASP A 81 23.75 7.35 -31.81
N LEU A 82 23.59 8.62 -31.41
CA LEU A 82 23.85 9.04 -30.04
C LEU A 82 22.78 8.64 -29.07
N ASP A 83 21.56 8.45 -29.56
CA ASP A 83 20.43 8.01 -28.77
C ASP A 83 20.29 6.48 -28.79
N PRO A 84 19.75 5.88 -27.71
CA PRO A 84 19.49 4.42 -27.73
C PRO A 84 18.49 4.08 -28.82
N VAL A 85 18.87 3.12 -29.66
CA VAL A 85 18.03 2.65 -30.78
C VAL A 85 16.83 1.85 -30.28
N ARG A 86 17.00 1.23 -29.11
CA ARG A 86 15.95 0.42 -28.46
C ARG A 86 16.11 0.47 -26.95
N SER A 87 14.97 0.63 -26.25
CA SER A 87 14.90 0.54 -24.80
C SER A 87 13.86 -0.49 -24.41
N ASP A 88 14.28 -1.53 -23.71
CA ASP A 88 13.40 -2.60 -23.22
C ASP A 88 13.31 -2.56 -21.69
N ILE A 89 12.10 -2.68 -21.16
CA ILE A 89 11.88 -2.76 -19.72
C ILE A 89 12.24 -4.18 -19.27
N THR A 90 13.28 -4.29 -18.44
CA THR A 90 13.79 -5.57 -17.93
C THR A 90 13.24 -5.94 -16.56
N GLY A 91 12.83 -4.94 -15.77
CA GLY A 91 12.29 -5.18 -14.44
C GLY A 91 11.32 -4.10 -13.97
N ARG A 92 10.40 -4.50 -13.10
CA ARG A 92 9.50 -3.60 -12.40
C ARG A 92 9.44 -4.00 -10.93
N ILE A 93 9.95 -3.16 -10.06
CA ILE A 93 9.95 -3.40 -8.63
C ILE A 93 8.97 -2.43 -7.98
N ARG A 94 8.07 -2.96 -7.16
CA ARG A 94 7.18 -2.16 -6.33
C ARG A 94 7.51 -2.46 -4.88
N THR A 95 7.80 -1.40 -4.13
CA THR A 95 8.12 -1.51 -2.71
C THR A 95 7.06 -0.77 -1.91
N LEU A 96 6.51 -1.45 -0.92
CA LEU A 96 5.60 -0.87 0.07
C LEU A 96 6.35 -0.80 1.40
N GLN A 97 6.51 0.41 1.92
CA GLN A 97 7.14 0.66 3.20
C GLN A 97 6.09 1.10 4.21
N LEU A 98 6.08 0.44 5.35
CA LEU A 98 5.17 0.68 6.46
C LEU A 98 5.97 0.73 7.77
N THR A 99 5.58 1.61 8.67
CA THR A 99 6.15 1.69 10.02
C THR A 99 5.03 1.46 11.02
N PHE A 100 5.13 0.39 11.77
CA PHE A 100 4.18 0.06 12.84
C PHE A 100 4.66 0.68 14.15
N LEU A 101 3.73 1.27 14.88
CA LEU A 101 3.97 1.79 16.24
C LEU A 101 3.59 0.77 17.31
N GLU A 102 2.73 -0.16 16.96
CA GLU A 102 2.25 -1.19 17.86
C GLU A 102 2.99 -2.51 17.59
N MET A 103 3.58 -3.08 18.64
CA MET A 103 4.28 -4.35 18.57
C MET A 103 3.36 -5.47 19.07
N ASN A 104 2.40 -5.86 18.24
CA ASN A 104 1.48 -6.94 18.54
C ASN A 104 1.88 -8.27 17.85
N ALA A 105 1.17 -9.35 18.16
CA ALA A 105 1.47 -10.67 17.61
C ALA A 105 1.42 -10.72 16.09
N TRP A 106 0.50 -10.00 15.47
CA TRP A 106 0.37 -9.96 14.01
C TRP A 106 1.52 -9.21 13.33
N VAL A 107 1.98 -8.09 13.92
CA VAL A 107 3.16 -7.36 13.41
C VAL A 107 4.40 -8.24 13.51
N LYS A 108 4.57 -8.99 14.59
CA LYS A 108 5.67 -9.95 14.74
C LYS A 108 5.58 -11.07 13.69
N ALA A 109 4.40 -11.64 13.50
CA ALA A 109 4.18 -12.67 12.49
C ALA A 109 4.49 -12.16 11.06
N LEU A 110 4.09 -10.94 10.73
CA LEU A 110 4.41 -10.30 9.46
C LEU A 110 5.91 -10.09 9.29
N ALA A 111 6.59 -9.60 10.33
CA ALA A 111 8.04 -9.38 10.30
C ALA A 111 8.84 -10.68 10.07
N HIS A 112 8.31 -11.81 10.53
CA HIS A 112 8.91 -13.13 10.30
C HIS A 112 8.44 -13.79 9.00
N GLY A 113 7.63 -13.12 8.20
CA GLY A 113 7.17 -13.64 6.91
C GLY A 113 6.21 -14.82 7.00
N LEU A 114 5.49 -14.96 8.11
CA LEU A 114 4.50 -16.02 8.26
C LEU A 114 3.24 -15.72 7.43
N PRO A 115 2.65 -16.73 6.77
CA PRO A 115 1.39 -16.56 6.09
C PRO A 115 0.26 -16.24 7.09
N VAL A 116 -0.72 -15.45 6.65
CA VAL A 116 -1.83 -14.98 7.51
C VAL A 116 -2.60 -16.13 8.15
N SER A 117 -2.67 -17.28 7.48
CA SER A 117 -3.31 -18.48 7.99
C SER A 117 -2.67 -19.04 9.27
N GLN A 118 -1.39 -18.75 9.51
CA GLN A 118 -0.64 -19.19 10.70
C GLN A 118 -0.60 -18.13 11.81
N TRP A 119 -1.22 -16.98 11.60
CA TRP A 119 -1.26 -15.93 12.59
C TRP A 119 -2.21 -16.30 13.73
N PRO A 120 -1.93 -15.87 14.99
CA PRO A 120 -2.85 -16.08 16.10
C PRO A 120 -4.20 -15.40 15.82
N ALA A 121 -5.24 -15.91 16.46
CA ALA A 121 -6.61 -15.41 16.26
C ALA A 121 -6.78 -13.97 16.75
N ASN A 122 -6.03 -13.57 17.79
CA ASN A 122 -6.09 -12.25 18.38
C ASN A 122 -4.71 -11.58 18.35
N LYS A 123 -4.65 -10.29 17.99
CA LYS A 123 -3.41 -9.52 17.95
C LYS A 123 -2.72 -9.35 19.30
N ASP A 124 -3.48 -9.38 20.39
CA ASP A 124 -2.97 -9.20 21.76
C ASP A 124 -2.62 -10.52 22.45
N GLU A 125 -2.74 -11.63 21.74
CA GLU A 125 -2.37 -12.95 22.20
C GLU A 125 -0.87 -13.11 22.27
N GLY A 126 -0.36 -13.75 23.32
CA GLY A 126 1.05 -14.09 23.40
C GLY A 126 1.42 -15.06 22.28
N PHE A 127 2.37 -14.69 21.45
CA PHE A 127 2.79 -15.50 20.33
C PHE A 127 4.28 -15.79 20.40
N GLU A 128 4.64 -17.05 20.57
CA GLU A 128 6.01 -17.53 20.52
C GLU A 128 6.29 -18.12 19.14
N PHE A 129 7.34 -17.63 18.50
CA PHE A 129 7.85 -18.22 17.27
C PHE A 129 8.78 -19.37 17.61
N THR A 130 8.44 -20.53 17.16
CA THR A 130 9.45 -21.57 17.00
C THR A 130 10.15 -21.31 15.68
N LEU A 131 11.32 -20.72 15.73
CA LEU A 131 12.22 -20.70 14.59
C LEU A 131 12.61 -22.14 14.28
N SER A 132 11.91 -22.74 13.34
CA SER A 132 12.38 -23.96 12.72
C SER A 132 13.63 -23.61 11.93
N LEU A 133 14.79 -23.78 12.54
CA LEU A 133 16.05 -23.83 11.82
C LEU A 133 15.95 -24.99 10.86
N ILE A 134 15.75 -24.67 9.59
CA ILE A 134 15.92 -25.66 8.53
C ILE A 134 17.39 -25.99 8.52
N HIS A 135 17.74 -27.10 9.11
CA HIS A 135 19.07 -27.67 8.93
C HIS A 135 19.17 -28.11 7.48
N ILE A 136 20.02 -27.45 6.78
CA ILE A 136 20.47 -27.91 5.47
C ILE A 136 21.48 -29.03 5.68
#